data_e000c7921263cf55cfc30446c4f78abe
#
_entry.id   e000c7921263cf55cfc30446c4f78abe
#
_cell.length_a   1.000
_cell.length_b   1.000
_cell.length_c   1.000
_cell.angle_alpha   90.00
_cell.angle_beta   90.00
_cell.angle_gamma   90.00
#
_symmetry.space_group_name_H-M   'P 1'
#
loop_
_entity.id
_entity.type
_entity.pdbx_description
1 polymer ?
#
loop_
_entity_poly.entity_id
_entity_poly.type
_entity_poly.pdbx_seq_one_letter_code
_entity_poly.pdbx_strand_id
1 'polypeptide(L)'
;KQFFRAFVLQGRVPQIAFGVSRSKMPNYKGLSDLRGAKIGVSAPGSSTNMVANYVIAKGGLKPADVSFVGVGTGNGAIAALRSGQIDAISNVDPVMTMLSQKNDVTIIADTRTLKGTEQLFGGPMPAGSLYAPEDFVQKHPNTTQALATAMLKALRWIQAAGPSDIIKTVPEAY
;
A
#
# COMPACT_ATOMS: atom_id res chain seq x y z
N LYS A 1 -25.97 -11.85 -5.36
CA LYS A 1 -24.53 -11.81 -5.65
C LYS A 1 -24.29 -10.75 -6.71
N GLN A 2 -23.45 -9.75 -6.44
CA GLN A 2 -23.10 -8.72 -7.42
C GLN A 2 -21.74 -9.08 -8.02
N PHE A 3 -21.64 -9.10 -9.33
CA PHE A 3 -20.39 -9.34 -10.04
C PHE A 3 -19.75 -8.00 -10.41
N PHE A 4 -18.42 -7.95 -10.33
CA PHE A 4 -17.62 -6.80 -10.70
C PHE A 4 -16.67 -7.18 -11.84
N ARG A 5 -16.42 -6.23 -12.73
CA ARG A 5 -15.48 -6.38 -13.82
C ARG A 5 -14.41 -5.30 -13.76
N ALA A 6 -13.16 -5.71 -13.62
CA ALA A 6 -12.01 -4.83 -13.80
C ALA A 6 -11.74 -4.67 -15.30
N PHE A 7 -11.54 -3.43 -15.75
CA PHE A 7 -11.33 -3.13 -17.16
C PHE A 7 -10.09 -2.27 -17.44
N VAL A 8 -9.42 -1.75 -16.40
CA VAL A 8 -8.11 -1.10 -16.50
C VAL A 8 -7.25 -1.52 -15.32
N LEU A 9 -6.01 -1.92 -15.60
CA LEU A 9 -4.98 -2.10 -14.59
C LEU A 9 -4.19 -0.80 -14.45
N GLN A 10 -4.21 -0.20 -13.27
CA GLN A 10 -3.50 1.04 -12.96
C GLN A 10 -2.03 0.80 -12.60
N GLY A 11 -1.75 -0.27 -11.86
CA GLY A 11 -0.40 -0.58 -11.39
C GLY A 11 -0.10 -2.07 -11.38
N ARG A 12 1.16 -2.41 -11.58
CA ARG A 12 1.64 -3.80 -11.63
C ARG A 12 2.05 -4.35 -10.27
N VAL A 13 1.99 -3.53 -9.23
CA VAL A 13 2.44 -3.84 -7.87
C VAL A 13 1.46 -3.28 -6.84
N PRO A 14 1.40 -3.81 -5.60
CA PRO A 14 0.52 -3.32 -4.55
C PRO A 14 0.82 -1.91 -4.05
N GLN A 15 2.05 -1.41 -4.23
CA GLN A 15 2.50 -0.07 -3.79
C GLN A 15 2.48 0.11 -2.26
N ILE A 16 2.64 -0.98 -1.51
CA ILE A 16 2.63 -1.01 -0.05
C ILE A 16 4.01 -1.41 0.44
N ALA A 17 4.51 -0.76 1.49
CA ALA A 17 5.70 -1.18 2.19
C ALA A 17 5.38 -1.52 3.65
N PHE A 18 6.15 -2.45 4.22
CA PHE A 18 6.08 -2.82 5.62
C PHE A 18 7.39 -2.43 6.30
N GLY A 19 7.29 -1.62 7.35
CA GLY A 19 8.43 -1.14 8.12
C GLY A 19 8.27 -1.40 9.59
N VAL A 20 9.39 -1.68 10.26
CA VAL A 20 9.48 -1.86 11.71
C VAL A 20 10.06 -0.59 12.34
N SER A 21 9.45 -0.10 13.41
CA SER A 21 9.91 1.09 14.14
C SER A 21 11.30 0.88 14.72
N ARG A 22 12.25 1.72 14.35
CA ARG A 22 13.62 1.64 14.88
C ARG A 22 13.72 2.01 16.36
N SER A 23 12.83 2.90 16.82
CA SER A 23 12.80 3.32 18.23
C SER A 23 12.14 2.29 19.14
N LYS A 24 11.07 1.63 18.67
CA LYS A 24 10.31 0.66 19.47
C LYS A 24 10.87 -0.76 19.39
N MET A 25 11.51 -1.09 18.28
CA MET A 25 12.08 -2.42 18.03
C MET A 25 13.55 -2.33 17.62
N PRO A 26 14.42 -1.73 18.46
CA PRO A 26 15.84 -1.52 18.11
C PRO A 26 16.60 -2.84 17.92
N ASN A 27 16.13 -3.91 18.53
CA ASN A 27 16.74 -5.24 18.48
C ASN A 27 16.06 -6.19 17.49
N TYR A 28 15.22 -5.68 16.57
CA TYR A 28 14.54 -6.49 15.57
C TYR A 28 15.56 -7.30 14.74
N LYS A 29 15.35 -8.61 14.67
CA LYS A 29 16.20 -9.57 13.94
C LYS A 29 15.42 -10.35 12.88
N GLY A 30 14.11 -10.50 13.03
CA GLY A 30 13.31 -11.28 12.10
C GLY A 30 11.81 -11.21 12.36
N LEU A 31 11.03 -11.78 11.45
CA LEU A 31 9.56 -11.66 11.46
C LEU A 31 8.90 -12.23 12.73
N SER A 32 9.53 -13.22 13.39
CA SER A 32 9.06 -13.78 14.66
C SER A 32 9.02 -12.76 15.80
N ASP A 33 9.85 -11.71 15.73
CA ASP A 33 9.94 -10.66 16.74
C ASP A 33 8.69 -9.74 16.71
N LEU A 34 7.87 -9.85 15.66
CA LEU A 34 6.60 -9.13 15.57
C LEU A 34 5.49 -9.73 16.44
N ARG A 35 5.74 -10.83 17.15
CA ARG A 35 4.76 -11.40 18.10
C ARG A 35 4.41 -10.40 19.19
N GLY A 36 3.12 -10.15 19.38
CA GLY A 36 2.61 -9.13 20.31
C GLY A 36 2.69 -7.69 19.82
N ALA A 37 3.30 -7.44 18.65
CA ALA A 37 3.46 -6.10 18.11
C ALA A 37 2.13 -5.46 17.72
N LYS A 38 2.06 -4.15 17.86
CA LYS A 38 0.99 -3.29 17.32
C LYS A 38 1.39 -2.84 15.94
N ILE A 39 0.68 -3.29 14.92
CA ILE A 39 0.96 -3.00 13.52
C ILE A 39 -0.05 -1.98 13.00
N GLY A 40 0.42 -0.80 12.63
CA GLY A 40 -0.38 0.23 11.97
C GLY A 40 -0.72 -0.18 10.55
N VAL A 41 -1.98 -0.04 10.17
CA VAL A 41 -2.49 -0.24 8.81
C VAL A 41 -3.39 0.94 8.43
N SER A 42 -3.65 1.17 7.15
CA SER A 42 -4.53 2.28 6.77
C SER A 42 -5.92 2.15 7.40
N ALA A 43 -6.46 0.94 7.37
CA ALA A 43 -7.68 0.54 8.09
C ALA A 43 -7.68 -0.98 8.26
N PRO A 44 -8.32 -1.54 9.29
CA PRO A 44 -8.58 -2.96 9.40
C PRO A 44 -9.32 -3.49 8.15
N GLY A 45 -8.88 -4.62 7.60
CA GLY A 45 -9.45 -5.21 6.38
C GLY A 45 -9.01 -4.58 5.06
N SER A 46 -8.20 -3.51 5.08
CA SER A 46 -7.65 -2.87 3.88
C SER A 46 -6.55 -3.71 3.22
N SER A 47 -6.12 -3.29 2.03
CA SER A 47 -4.98 -3.89 1.32
C SER A 47 -3.68 -3.82 2.12
N THR A 48 -3.46 -2.74 2.89
CA THR A 48 -2.30 -2.63 3.80
C THR A 48 -2.36 -3.67 4.91
N ASN A 49 -3.55 -3.97 5.44
CA ASN A 49 -3.75 -5.04 6.42
C ASN A 49 -3.55 -6.44 5.78
N MET A 50 -3.99 -6.66 4.54
CA MET A 50 -3.75 -7.92 3.83
C MET A 50 -2.25 -8.17 3.61
N VAL A 51 -1.50 -7.16 3.17
CA VAL A 51 -0.04 -7.25 3.02
C VAL A 51 0.63 -7.53 4.37
N ALA A 52 0.22 -6.85 5.44
CA ALA A 52 0.74 -7.10 6.78
C ALA A 52 0.49 -8.54 7.24
N ASN A 53 -0.71 -9.07 7.04
CA ASN A 53 -1.03 -10.47 7.33
C ASN A 53 -0.12 -11.44 6.57
N TYR A 54 0.15 -11.16 5.30
CA TYR A 54 1.02 -11.99 4.48
C TYR A 54 2.48 -11.95 4.99
N VAL A 55 2.97 -10.76 5.35
CA VAL A 55 4.33 -10.59 5.91
C VAL A 55 4.49 -11.37 7.21
N ILE A 56 3.57 -11.20 8.18
CA ILE A 56 3.67 -11.91 9.46
C ILE A 56 3.54 -13.43 9.30
N ALA A 57 2.70 -13.88 8.35
CA ALA A 57 2.53 -15.31 8.06
C ALA A 57 3.84 -15.96 7.57
N LYS A 58 4.68 -15.24 6.82
CA LYS A 58 6.03 -15.71 6.45
C LYS A 58 6.95 -15.90 7.66
N GLY A 59 6.68 -15.21 8.76
CA GLY A 59 7.35 -15.40 10.05
C GLY A 59 6.71 -16.48 10.94
N GLY A 60 5.75 -17.24 10.42
CA GLY A 60 5.02 -18.26 11.18
C GLY A 60 4.01 -17.68 12.17
N LEU A 61 3.67 -16.40 12.07
CA LEU A 61 2.70 -15.73 12.93
C LEU A 61 1.30 -15.75 12.31
N LYS A 62 0.30 -15.73 13.17
CA LYS A 62 -1.13 -15.63 12.81
C LYS A 62 -1.63 -14.20 13.10
N PRO A 63 -2.74 -13.76 12.51
CA PRO A 63 -3.33 -12.46 12.82
C PRO A 63 -3.61 -12.24 14.32
N ALA A 64 -3.92 -13.31 15.06
CA ALA A 64 -4.15 -13.27 16.52
C ALA A 64 -2.85 -13.07 17.33
N ASP A 65 -1.67 -13.26 16.73
CA ASP A 65 -0.38 -13.05 17.40
C ASP A 65 0.05 -11.58 17.43
N VAL A 66 -0.68 -10.68 16.76
CA VAL A 66 -0.39 -9.24 16.66
C VAL A 66 -1.67 -8.42 16.87
N SER A 67 -1.54 -7.10 16.98
CA SER A 67 -2.68 -6.17 17.02
C SER A 67 -2.64 -5.23 15.83
N PHE A 68 -3.71 -5.18 15.02
CA PHE A 68 -3.81 -4.22 13.92
C PHE A 68 -4.52 -2.95 14.38
N VAL A 69 -3.87 -1.79 14.11
CA VAL A 69 -4.35 -0.46 14.49
C VAL A 69 -4.59 0.36 13.21
N GLY A 70 -5.80 0.86 13.01
CA GLY A 70 -6.11 1.78 11.90
C GLY A 70 -5.49 3.15 12.15
N VAL A 71 -4.55 3.57 11.30
CA VAL A 71 -3.81 4.84 11.44
C VAL A 71 -4.00 5.79 10.25
N GLY A 72 -4.79 5.38 9.25
CA GLY A 72 -4.95 6.14 8.01
C GLY A 72 -3.72 6.11 7.10
N THR A 73 -3.68 7.04 6.12
CA THR A 73 -2.62 7.12 5.10
C THR A 73 -1.93 8.49 5.06
N GLY A 74 -2.08 9.29 6.09
CA GLY A 74 -1.53 10.64 6.20
C GLY A 74 -0.67 10.86 7.44
N ASN A 75 -0.58 12.11 7.88
CA ASN A 75 0.26 12.53 9.02
C ASN A 75 -0.06 11.78 10.32
N GLY A 76 -1.30 11.34 10.53
CA GLY A 76 -1.70 10.52 11.67
C GLY A 76 -0.92 9.21 11.78
N ALA A 77 -0.66 8.56 10.64
CA ALA A 77 0.13 7.33 10.60
C ALA A 77 1.59 7.56 11.01
N ILE A 78 2.17 8.68 10.55
CA ILE A 78 3.54 9.08 10.91
C ILE A 78 3.61 9.40 12.42
N ALA A 79 2.65 10.14 12.94
CA ALA A 79 2.57 10.49 14.36
C ALA A 79 2.41 9.25 15.25
N ALA A 80 1.55 8.31 14.86
CA ALA A 80 1.34 7.05 15.59
C ALA A 80 2.63 6.22 15.73
N LEU A 81 3.45 6.15 14.67
CA LEU A 81 4.73 5.45 14.75
C LEU A 81 5.73 6.19 15.62
N ARG A 82 5.89 7.51 15.43
CA ARG A 82 6.86 8.33 16.17
C ARG A 82 6.55 8.42 17.66
N SER A 83 5.26 8.47 18.02
CA SER A 83 4.82 8.48 19.44
C SER A 83 4.91 7.10 20.09
N GLY A 84 5.19 6.03 19.32
CA GLY A 84 5.26 4.67 19.84
C GLY A 84 3.90 4.03 20.12
N GLN A 85 2.82 4.55 19.55
CA GLN A 85 1.50 3.89 19.58
C GLN A 85 1.49 2.59 18.81
N ILE A 86 2.35 2.47 17.77
CA ILE A 86 2.54 1.28 16.94
C ILE A 86 4.02 0.92 16.87
N ASP A 87 4.31 -0.38 16.76
CA ASP A 87 5.65 -0.94 16.72
C ASP A 87 6.14 -1.19 15.29
N ALA A 88 5.19 -1.39 14.37
CA ALA A 88 5.45 -1.58 12.94
C ALA A 88 4.31 -0.95 12.12
N ILE A 89 4.53 -0.75 10.85
CA ILE A 89 3.55 -0.12 9.96
C ILE A 89 3.56 -0.78 8.58
N SER A 90 2.36 -1.06 8.05
CA SER A 90 2.13 -1.42 6.66
C SER A 90 1.31 -0.31 6.01
N ASN A 91 1.91 0.44 5.09
CA ASN A 91 1.24 1.61 4.53
C ASN A 91 1.73 1.92 3.11
N VAL A 92 1.15 2.95 2.52
CA VAL A 92 1.45 3.47 1.19
C VAL A 92 2.28 4.76 1.27
N ASP A 93 2.76 5.24 0.15
CA ASP A 93 3.34 6.58 0.07
C ASP A 93 2.23 7.66 0.14
N PRO A 94 2.56 8.85 0.66
CA PRO A 94 3.89 9.35 1.04
C PRO A 94 4.37 8.90 2.44
N VAL A 95 3.52 8.24 3.26
CA VAL A 95 3.84 7.87 4.65
C VAL A 95 5.14 7.06 4.73
N MET A 96 5.27 6.01 3.91
CA MET A 96 6.44 5.11 3.98
C MET A 96 7.73 5.79 3.54
N THR A 97 7.68 6.64 2.53
CA THR A 97 8.83 7.43 2.09
C THR A 97 9.27 8.42 3.17
N MET A 98 8.33 9.15 3.78
CA MET A 98 8.64 10.12 4.84
C MET A 98 9.28 9.44 6.07
N LEU A 99 8.77 8.29 6.50
CA LEU A 99 9.33 7.52 7.60
C LEU A 99 10.72 6.96 7.27
N SER A 100 10.92 6.47 6.05
CA SER A 100 12.21 5.96 5.58
C SER A 100 13.28 7.04 5.50
N GLN A 101 12.96 8.20 4.94
CA GLN A 101 13.89 9.32 4.80
C GLN A 101 14.38 9.87 6.15
N LYS A 102 13.57 9.76 7.19
CA LYS A 102 13.91 10.18 8.55
C LYS A 102 14.50 9.05 9.40
N ASN A 103 14.73 7.87 8.81
CA ASN A 103 15.21 6.68 9.52
C ASN A 103 14.30 6.25 10.70
N ASP A 104 13.02 6.54 10.65
CA ASP A 104 12.05 6.13 11.67
C ASP A 104 11.76 4.63 11.59
N VAL A 105 11.88 4.03 10.38
CA VAL A 105 11.62 2.61 10.14
C VAL A 105 12.78 1.89 9.45
N THR A 106 12.86 0.59 9.67
CA THR A 106 13.58 -0.37 8.82
C THR A 106 12.55 -1.05 7.93
N ILE A 107 12.65 -0.86 6.62
CA ILE A 107 11.76 -1.52 5.64
C ILE A 107 12.14 -2.99 5.55
N ILE A 108 11.18 -3.89 5.78
CA ILE A 108 11.39 -5.34 5.76
C ILE A 108 10.63 -6.04 4.61
N ALA A 109 9.63 -5.38 4.04
CA ALA A 109 8.99 -5.79 2.80
C ALA A 109 8.58 -4.55 2.02
N ASP A 110 8.86 -4.52 0.70
CA ASP A 110 8.60 -3.36 -0.14
C ASP A 110 7.98 -3.78 -1.47
N THR A 111 6.67 -3.68 -1.56
CA THR A 111 5.93 -3.99 -2.78
C THR A 111 5.68 -2.75 -3.66
N ARG A 112 6.43 -1.67 -3.48
CA ARG A 112 6.42 -0.50 -4.38
C ARG A 112 7.21 -0.75 -5.67
N THR A 113 7.99 -1.84 -5.70
CA THR A 113 8.76 -2.29 -6.86
C THR A 113 8.35 -3.68 -7.32
N LEU A 114 8.57 -4.00 -8.60
CA LEU A 114 8.37 -5.36 -9.12
C LEU A 114 9.24 -6.38 -8.39
N LYS A 115 10.51 -6.07 -8.19
CA LYS A 115 11.46 -6.93 -7.47
C LYS A 115 11.01 -7.24 -6.05
N GLY A 116 10.61 -6.22 -5.29
CA GLY A 116 10.13 -6.42 -3.92
C GLY A 116 8.79 -7.17 -3.86
N THR A 117 7.93 -6.94 -4.84
CA THR A 117 6.67 -7.70 -5.00
C THR A 117 6.96 -9.18 -5.24
N GLU A 118 7.88 -9.48 -6.14
CA GLU A 118 8.30 -10.86 -6.44
C GLU A 118 8.97 -11.53 -5.22
N GLN A 119 9.81 -10.81 -4.49
CA GLN A 119 10.42 -11.32 -3.26
C GLN A 119 9.37 -11.67 -2.18
N LEU A 120 8.34 -10.85 -2.05
CA LEU A 120 7.30 -11.07 -1.06
C LEU A 120 6.33 -12.16 -1.49
N PHE A 121 5.77 -12.09 -2.69
CA PHE A 121 4.67 -12.94 -3.15
C PHE A 121 5.11 -14.12 -4.04
N GLY A 122 6.35 -14.15 -4.51
CA GLY A 122 6.85 -15.17 -5.43
C GLY A 122 6.50 -14.91 -6.90
N GLY A 123 5.96 -13.73 -7.22
CA GLY A 123 5.59 -13.34 -8.57
C GLY A 123 4.93 -11.96 -8.62
N PRO A 124 4.50 -11.50 -9.80
CA PRO A 124 3.82 -10.24 -9.96
C PRO A 124 2.46 -10.27 -9.24
N MET A 125 2.11 -9.16 -8.60
CA MET A 125 0.81 -8.98 -7.94
C MET A 125 0.23 -7.62 -8.34
N PRO A 126 -0.47 -7.53 -9.46
CA PRO A 126 -1.22 -6.33 -9.83
C PRO A 126 -2.31 -6.05 -8.79
N ALA A 127 -2.47 -4.79 -8.39
CA ALA A 127 -3.43 -4.42 -7.35
C ALA A 127 -4.36 -3.28 -7.77
N GLY A 128 -3.82 -2.11 -8.09
CA GLY A 128 -4.64 -0.97 -8.49
C GLY A 128 -5.36 -1.21 -9.81
N SER A 129 -6.70 -1.16 -9.81
CA SER A 129 -7.51 -1.33 -11.01
C SER A 129 -8.73 -0.42 -11.01
N LEU A 130 -9.20 -0.06 -12.19
CA LEU A 130 -10.50 0.54 -12.40
C LEU A 130 -11.51 -0.59 -12.64
N TYR A 131 -12.55 -0.63 -11.81
CA TYR A 131 -13.59 -1.67 -11.89
C TYR A 131 -14.95 -1.08 -11.62
N ALA A 132 -15.99 -1.76 -12.11
CA ALA A 132 -17.39 -1.40 -11.88
C ALA A 132 -18.26 -2.68 -11.80
N PRO A 133 -19.52 -2.56 -11.31
CA PRO A 133 -20.47 -3.64 -11.44
C PRO A 133 -20.63 -4.06 -12.92
N GLU A 134 -20.77 -5.35 -13.16
CA GLU A 134 -20.82 -5.87 -14.51
C GLU A 134 -21.99 -5.30 -15.33
N ASP A 135 -23.15 -5.10 -14.69
CA ASP A 135 -24.31 -4.49 -15.32
C ASP A 135 -24.06 -3.04 -15.75
N PHE A 136 -23.26 -2.29 -14.96
CA PHE A 136 -22.83 -0.94 -15.36
C PHE A 136 -21.98 -0.98 -16.64
N VAL A 137 -21.01 -1.88 -16.68
CA VAL A 137 -20.12 -2.03 -17.85
C VAL A 137 -20.93 -2.36 -19.10
N GLN A 138 -21.90 -3.27 -18.97
CA GLN A 138 -22.76 -3.69 -20.07
C GLN A 138 -23.75 -2.59 -20.53
N LYS A 139 -24.34 -1.85 -19.58
CA LYS A 139 -25.32 -0.80 -19.88
C LYS A 139 -24.69 0.50 -20.36
N HIS A 140 -23.42 0.75 -19.98
CA HIS A 140 -22.73 2.00 -20.27
C HIS A 140 -21.36 1.77 -20.95
N PRO A 141 -21.31 1.08 -22.12
CA PRO A 141 -20.05 0.74 -22.78
C PRO A 141 -19.26 1.98 -23.20
N ASN A 142 -19.91 3.04 -23.66
CA ASN A 142 -19.24 4.27 -24.05
C ASN A 142 -18.59 4.99 -22.85
N THR A 143 -19.26 5.02 -21.71
CA THR A 143 -18.71 5.57 -20.46
C THR A 143 -17.52 4.73 -19.98
N THR A 144 -17.65 3.41 -20.00
CA THR A 144 -16.57 2.48 -19.64
C THR A 144 -15.34 2.68 -20.53
N GLN A 145 -15.56 2.81 -21.85
CA GLN A 145 -14.48 3.09 -22.80
C GLN A 145 -13.84 4.45 -22.56
N ALA A 146 -14.62 5.47 -22.27
CA ALA A 146 -14.11 6.82 -21.97
C ALA A 146 -13.23 6.81 -20.71
N LEU A 147 -13.67 6.13 -19.65
CA LEU A 147 -12.90 5.95 -18.41
C LEU A 147 -11.59 5.20 -18.68
N ALA A 148 -11.63 4.11 -19.43
CA ALA A 148 -10.43 3.36 -19.80
C ALA A 148 -9.45 4.23 -20.60
N THR A 149 -9.95 4.98 -21.56
CA THR A 149 -9.14 5.89 -22.38
C THR A 149 -8.52 7.01 -21.56
N ALA A 150 -9.28 7.62 -20.64
CA ALA A 150 -8.76 8.66 -19.75
C ALA A 150 -7.63 8.13 -18.84
N MET A 151 -7.84 6.96 -18.25
CA MET A 151 -6.82 6.32 -17.40
C MET A 151 -5.54 6.01 -18.19
N LEU A 152 -5.65 5.43 -19.37
CA LEU A 152 -4.50 5.14 -20.22
C LEU A 152 -3.74 6.40 -20.64
N LYS A 153 -4.45 7.50 -20.94
CA LYS A 153 -3.82 8.80 -21.23
C LYS A 153 -3.06 9.32 -20.00
N ALA A 154 -3.65 9.27 -18.81
CA ALA A 154 -3.01 9.68 -17.56
C ALA A 154 -1.76 8.84 -17.26
N LEU A 155 -1.83 7.52 -17.41
CA LEU A 155 -0.70 6.61 -17.19
C LEU A 155 0.47 6.90 -18.18
N ARG A 156 0.17 7.17 -19.45
CA ARG A 156 1.18 7.56 -20.44
C ARG A 156 1.78 8.92 -20.13
N TRP A 157 0.96 9.88 -19.72
CA TRP A 157 1.43 11.20 -19.33
C TRP A 157 2.39 11.13 -18.13
N ILE A 158 2.05 10.37 -17.07
CA ILE A 158 2.91 10.18 -15.89
C ILE A 158 4.28 9.60 -16.27
N GLN A 159 4.35 8.70 -17.24
CA GLN A 159 5.62 8.12 -17.69
C GLN A 159 6.54 9.11 -18.39
N ALA A 160 5.99 10.17 -19.00
CA ALA A 160 6.72 11.20 -19.72
C ALA A 160 6.90 12.50 -18.92
N ALA A 161 6.10 12.71 -17.87
CA ALA A 161 6.08 13.93 -17.07
C ALA A 161 7.32 14.03 -16.17
N GLY A 162 7.89 15.23 -16.11
CA GLY A 162 8.91 15.58 -15.13
C GLY A 162 8.32 15.86 -13.74
N PRO A 163 9.15 15.89 -12.68
CA PRO A 163 8.67 16.19 -11.32
C PRO A 163 7.88 17.49 -11.21
N SER A 164 8.32 18.54 -11.91
CA SER A 164 7.65 19.85 -11.94
C SER A 164 6.24 19.77 -12.54
N ASP A 165 6.03 18.93 -13.57
CA ASP A 165 4.73 18.77 -14.20
C ASP A 165 3.76 18.04 -13.28
N ILE A 166 4.27 17.02 -12.57
CA ILE A 166 3.49 16.27 -11.58
C ILE A 166 3.06 17.19 -10.45
N ILE A 167 3.99 17.99 -9.87
CA ILE A 167 3.69 18.92 -8.77
C ILE A 167 2.59 19.92 -9.17
N LYS A 168 2.64 20.48 -10.41
CA LYS A 168 1.62 21.41 -10.89
C LYS A 168 0.24 20.79 -11.10
N THR A 169 0.17 19.47 -11.25
CA THR A 169 -1.06 18.74 -11.55
C THR A 169 -1.71 18.16 -10.30
N VAL A 170 -0.93 17.93 -9.25
CA VAL A 170 -1.42 17.42 -7.97
C VAL A 170 -2.23 18.51 -7.27
N PRO A 171 -3.43 18.19 -6.73
CA PRO A 171 -4.21 19.14 -5.94
C PRO A 171 -3.42 19.70 -4.75
N GLU A 172 -3.65 20.97 -4.39
CA GLU A 172 -2.92 21.70 -3.33
C GLU A 172 -2.96 20.98 -1.96
N ALA A 173 -3.96 20.13 -1.72
CA ALA A 173 -4.09 19.32 -0.50
C ALA A 173 -3.10 18.16 -0.38
N TYR A 174 -2.30 17.90 -1.41
CA TYR A 174 -1.25 16.88 -1.49
C TYR A 174 0.11 17.54 -1.72
#